data_6309814e0e0aa6dfd8a84759fad808ef
#
_entry.id   6309814e0e0aa6dfd8a84759fad808ef
#
_cell.length_a   1.000
_cell.length_b   1.000
_cell.length_c   1.000
_cell.angle_alpha   90.00
_cell.angle_beta   90.00
_cell.angle_gamma   90.00
#
_symmetry.space_group_name_H-M   'P 1'
#
loop_
_entity.id
_entity.type
_entity.pdbx_description
1 polymer ?
#
loop_
_entity_poly.entity_id
_entity_poly.type
_entity_poly.pdbx_seq_one_letter_code
_entity_poly.pdbx_strand_id
1 'polypeptide(L)' 'MGIKDLIDFLNNLEEGNIFYKLNKVRKEAIMVEIAVPGQRWEVEFMEDGSVEIEKFISDGEFYDVNEIETIIKDFSD' A
#
# COMPACT_ATOMS: atom_id res chain seq x y z
N MET A 1 -2.54 -2.86 12.50
CA MET A 1 -2.10 -4.01 11.71
C MET A 1 -0.70 -4.41 12.11
N GLY A 2 -0.42 -5.71 12.17
CA GLY A 2 0.90 -6.23 12.52
C GLY A 2 1.67 -6.71 11.30
N ILE A 3 2.78 -7.38 11.56
CA ILE A 3 3.65 -7.89 10.49
C ILE A 3 2.93 -8.91 9.60
N LYS A 4 2.03 -9.70 10.18
CA LYS A 4 1.25 -10.67 9.41
C LYS A 4 0.38 -9.95 8.38
N ASP A 5 -0.23 -8.85 8.76
CA ASP A 5 -1.08 -8.09 7.84
C ASP A 5 -0.27 -7.47 6.71
N LEU A 6 0.94 -7.02 7.01
CA LEU A 6 1.85 -6.52 5.98
C LEU A 6 2.19 -7.63 4.98
N ILE A 7 2.55 -8.80 5.48
CA ILE A 7 2.90 -9.93 4.62
C ILE A 7 1.70 -10.36 3.78
N ASP A 8 0.52 -10.44 4.38
CA ASP A 8 -0.70 -10.79 3.65
C ASP A 8 -1.00 -9.77 2.55
N PHE A 9 -0.80 -8.49 2.84
CA PHE A 9 -0.99 -7.43 1.85
C PHE A 9 -0.03 -7.60 0.67
N LEU A 10 1.23 -7.84 0.95
CA LEU A 10 2.24 -8.04 -0.10
C LEU A 10 1.92 -9.28 -0.94
N ASN A 11 1.49 -10.36 -0.31
CA ASN A 11 1.10 -11.56 -1.02
C ASN A 11 -0.09 -11.31 -1.94
N ASN A 12 -1.06 -10.53 -1.49
CA ASN A 12 -2.20 -10.15 -2.32
C ASN A 12 -1.77 -9.34 -3.54
N LEU A 13 -0.83 -8.43 -3.37
CA LEU A 13 -0.29 -7.66 -4.50
C LEU A 13 0.39 -8.59 -5.51
N GLU A 14 1.17 -9.54 -5.02
CA GLU A 14 1.88 -10.49 -5.89
C GLU A 14 0.90 -11.39 -6.63
N GLU A 15 -0.14 -11.86 -5.97
CA GLU A 15 -1.18 -12.67 -6.61
C GLU A 15 -1.91 -11.89 -7.69
N GLY A 16 -2.09 -10.59 -7.52
CA GLY A 16 -2.71 -9.72 -8.51
C GLY A 16 -1.76 -9.20 -9.57
N ASN A 17 -0.48 -9.58 -9.53
CA ASN A 17 0.55 -9.07 -10.43
C ASN A 17 0.71 -7.55 -10.34
N ILE A 18 0.52 -6.99 -9.16
CA ILE A 18 0.69 -5.58 -8.91
C ILE A 18 2.14 -5.34 -8.47
N PHE A 19 2.84 -4.48 -9.19
CA PHE A 19 4.23 -4.17 -8.89
C PHE A 19 4.34 -3.30 -7.65
N TYR A 20 5.27 -3.65 -6.77
CA TYR A 20 5.54 -2.84 -5.57
C TYR A 20 7.01 -2.88 -5.20
N LYS A 21 7.41 -1.92 -4.35
CA LYS A 21 8.72 -1.90 -3.70
C LYS A 21 8.52 -1.61 -2.22
N LEU A 22 9.46 -2.08 -1.41
CA LEU A 22 9.48 -1.73 0.01
C LEU A 22 10.51 -0.63 0.24
N ASN A 23 10.16 0.30 1.12
CA ASN A 23 11.06 1.39 1.49
C ASN A 23 10.90 1.70 2.97
N LYS A 24 11.93 2.23 3.58
CA LYS A 24 11.88 2.63 4.98
C LYS A 24 12.28 4.10 5.07
N VAL A 25 11.28 4.97 4.99
CA VAL A 25 11.47 6.42 5.02
C VAL A 25 11.49 6.93 6.46
N ARG A 26 10.67 6.33 7.31
CA ARG A 26 10.58 6.70 8.72
C ARG A 26 11.04 5.53 9.60
N LYS A 27 11.56 5.87 10.77
CA LYS A 27 12.07 4.91 11.74
C LYS A 27 11.03 3.88 12.17
N GLU A 28 9.78 4.33 12.30
CA GLU A 28 8.68 3.56 12.88
C GLU A 28 7.77 2.91 11.85
N ALA A 29 8.14 2.90 10.58
CA ALA A 29 7.23 2.44 9.53
C ALA A 29 7.92 1.75 8.37
N ILE A 30 7.21 0.84 7.73
CA ILE A 30 7.60 0.24 6.45
C ILE A 30 6.64 0.76 5.38
N MET A 31 7.18 1.33 4.33
CA MET A 31 6.39 1.84 3.22
C MET A 31 6.34 0.84 2.09
N VAL A 32 5.14 0.59 1.57
CA VAL A 32 4.93 -0.19 0.36
C VAL A 32 4.60 0.80 -0.75
N GLU A 33 5.50 0.93 -1.72
CA GLU A 33 5.28 1.81 -2.88
C GLU A 33 4.69 0.98 -4.00
N ILE A 34 3.49 1.31 -4.43
CA ILE A 34 2.73 0.55 -5.42
C ILE A 34 2.65 1.36 -6.70
N ALA A 35 3.02 0.74 -7.82
CA ALA A 35 2.92 1.36 -9.14
C ALA A 35 1.86 0.62 -9.95
N VAL A 36 0.80 1.33 -10.32
CA VAL A 36 -0.24 0.81 -11.21
C VAL A 36 -0.42 1.82 -12.35
N PRO A 37 -1.05 1.44 -13.47
CA PRO A 37 -1.20 2.35 -14.60
C PRO A 37 -1.83 3.69 -14.20
N GLY A 38 -1.09 4.77 -14.41
CA GLY A 38 -1.57 6.13 -14.14
C GLY A 38 -1.60 6.54 -12.67
N GLN A 39 -1.14 5.69 -11.77
CA GLN A 39 -1.21 5.97 -10.34
C GLN A 39 0.02 5.45 -9.60
N ARG A 40 0.34 6.09 -8.49
CA ARG A 40 1.32 5.60 -7.54
C ARG A 40 0.72 5.73 -6.14
N TRP A 41 0.87 4.69 -5.34
CA TRP A 41 0.35 4.66 -3.99
C TRP A 41 1.49 4.42 -3.02
N GLU A 42 1.43 5.08 -1.87
CA GLU A 42 2.35 4.82 -0.77
C GLU A 42 1.53 4.37 0.43
N VAL A 43 1.72 3.13 0.84
CA VAL A 43 1.01 2.54 1.98
C VAL A 43 2.03 2.31 3.07
N GLU A 44 1.93 3.07 4.16
CA GLU A 44 2.87 2.96 5.27
C GLU A 44 2.26 2.17 6.43
N PHE A 45 2.94 1.09 6.79
CA PHE A 45 2.56 0.27 7.95
C PHE A 45 3.39 0.72 9.14
N MET A 46 2.73 1.31 10.11
CA MET A 46 3.37 1.88 11.29
C MET A 46 3.56 0.84 12.37
N GLU A 47 4.59 1.02 13.21
CA GLU A 47 4.86 0.06 14.28
C GLU A 47 3.75 -0.03 15.33
N ASP A 48 2.94 1.01 15.46
CA ASP A 48 1.80 1.02 16.39
C ASP A 48 0.56 0.30 15.84
N GLY A 49 0.66 -0.25 14.62
CA GLY A 49 -0.43 -0.97 13.98
C GLY A 49 -1.30 -0.12 13.08
N SER A 50 -1.06 1.18 13.02
CA SER A 50 -1.82 2.04 12.09
C SER A 50 -1.25 1.96 10.69
N VAL A 51 -2.07 2.35 9.70
CA VAL A 51 -1.69 2.35 8.28
C VAL A 51 -2.06 3.71 7.70
N GLU A 52 -1.10 4.33 7.01
CA GLU A 52 -1.33 5.58 6.29
C GLU A 52 -1.22 5.32 4.79
N ILE A 53 -2.14 5.88 4.02
CA ILE A 53 -2.20 5.67 2.58
C ILE A 53 -2.21 7.02 1.87
N GLU A 54 -1.33 7.18 0.89
CA GLU A 54 -1.30 8.36 0.05
C GLU A 54 -1.33 7.94 -1.41
N LYS A 55 -2.24 8.53 -2.17
CA LYS A 55 -2.41 8.20 -3.58
C LYS A 55 -2.03 9.41 -4.44
N PHE A 56 -1.12 9.16 -5.38
CA PHE A 56 -0.60 10.22 -6.25
C PHE A 56 -1.18 10.05 -7.66
N ILE A 57 -2.34 10.64 -7.89
CA ILE A 57 -2.92 10.73 -9.24
C ILE A 57 -3.33 12.16 -9.53
N SER A 58 -4.39 12.62 -8.92
CA SER A 58 -4.94 13.94 -9.23
C SER A 58 -5.05 14.85 -8.03
N ASP A 59 -5.32 14.32 -6.86
CA ASP A 59 -5.68 15.14 -5.71
C ASP A 59 -4.73 15.06 -4.52
N GLY A 60 -3.89 14.01 -4.44
CA GLY A 60 -2.97 13.85 -3.32
C GLY A 60 -3.64 13.60 -1.99
N GLU A 61 -4.90 13.20 -1.99
CA GLU A 61 -5.64 12.97 -0.77
C GLU A 61 -5.16 11.71 -0.03
N PHE A 62 -5.38 11.69 1.29
CA PHE A 62 -5.10 10.52 2.09
C PHE A 62 -6.32 9.61 2.13
N TYR A 63 -6.07 8.32 2.07
CA TYR A 63 -7.12 7.31 2.07
C TYR A 63 -6.91 6.37 3.26
N ASP A 64 -7.99 5.76 3.72
CA ASP A 64 -7.90 4.85 4.85
C ASP A 64 -7.60 3.41 4.41
N VAL A 65 -7.52 2.51 5.39
CA VAL A 65 -7.16 1.11 5.13
C VAL A 65 -8.14 0.41 4.18
N ASN A 66 -9.36 0.88 4.05
CA ASN A 66 -10.35 0.28 3.15
C ASN A 66 -9.96 0.44 1.68
N GLU A 67 -9.15 1.43 1.35
CA GLU A 67 -8.69 1.65 -0.03
C GLU A 67 -7.72 0.57 -0.50
N ILE A 68 -7.11 -0.17 0.42
CA ILE A 68 -6.25 -1.28 0.06
C ILE A 68 -7.01 -2.32 -0.76
N GLU A 69 -8.23 -2.65 -0.34
CA GLU A 69 -9.07 -3.59 -1.08
C GLU A 69 -9.42 -3.07 -2.47
N THR A 70 -9.65 -1.77 -2.57
CA THR A 70 -9.94 -1.12 -3.86
C THR A 70 -8.76 -1.24 -4.82
N ILE A 71 -7.53 -1.03 -4.34
CA ILE A 71 -6.34 -1.20 -5.18
C ILE A 71 -6.27 -2.62 -5.74
N ILE A 72 -6.41 -3.59 -4.87
CA ILE A 72 -6.28 -4.99 -5.26
C ILE A 72 -7.37 -5.38 -6.24
N LYS A 73 -8.60 -4.95 -5.97
CA LYS A 73 -9.75 -5.26 -6.82
C LYS A 73 -9.64 -4.61 -8.20
N ASP A 74 -9.23 -3.33 -8.26
CA ASP A 74 -9.27 -2.55 -9.48
C ASP A 74 -8.08 -2.79 -10.40
N PHE A 75 -6.91 -3.14 -9.82
CA PHE A 75 -5.66 -3.23 -10.59
C PHE A 75 -5.05 -4.62 -10.62
N SER A 76 -5.71 -5.62 -10.04
CA SER A 76 -5.24 -7.00 -10.13
C SER A 76 -5.50 -7.58 -11.51
N ASP A 77 -4.58 -8.39 -11.95
CA ASP A 77 -4.75 -9.15 -13.20
C ASP A 77 -5.64 -10.38 -13.01
#